data_2063e4db036ef4f665273a4d67cfba29
#
_entry.id   2063e4db036ef4f665273a4d67cfba29
#
_cell.length_a   1.000
_cell.length_b   1.000
_cell.length_c   1.000
_cell.angle_alpha   90.00
_cell.angle_beta   90.00
_cell.angle_gamma   90.00
#
_symmetry.space_group_name_H-M   'P 1'
#
loop_
_entity.id
_entity.type
_entity.pdbx_description
1 polymer ?
#
loop_
_entity_poly.entity_id
_entity_poly.type
_entity_poly.pdbx_seq_one_letter_code
_entity_poly.pdbx_strand_id
1 'polypeptide(L)'
;TLAAQLREQYDAACLPVNCLELTEQDILEILRSVLYEFPVTEACFRMPEWMDVLPPENETKQQLYALLREQVPSLHRLRDARRAAQVLADSELLEAADVENVSVDTGGVCYVLTFPRALYYSIISEQAGVSLRSDGELISFLAEMGRIQDDYQHIRGALEDVRSKGYGVVMPSAGDLQLAEPEIVRKGGRYGVRLKASAKAIHMFQTTIETEVSPEIGGENASSEILGFLLQGFDGDVEQLWQSNIFGKPIYTIAREGVEEKLSCLPTKAVSKLQETLQRVVNEGSRTLICII
;
A
#
# COMPACT_ATOMS: atom_id res chain seq x y z
N THR A 1 -14.38 18.78 53.90
CA THR A 1 -15.53 19.69 54.08
C THR A 1 -16.84 18.93 54.02
N LEU A 2 -17.89 19.42 54.66
CA LEU A 2 -19.23 18.80 54.61
C LEU A 2 -19.73 18.60 53.16
N ALA A 3 -19.48 19.55 52.27
CA ALA A 3 -19.84 19.48 50.87
C ALA A 3 -19.13 18.28 50.15
N ALA A 4 -17.87 17.98 50.47
CA ALA A 4 -17.16 16.84 49.91
C ALA A 4 -17.76 15.51 50.38
N GLN A 5 -18.11 15.39 51.67
CA GLN A 5 -18.78 14.21 52.23
C GLN A 5 -20.15 13.97 51.62
N LEU A 6 -20.94 15.07 51.42
CA LEU A 6 -22.26 14.99 50.79
C LEU A 6 -22.17 14.61 49.30
N ARG A 7 -21.15 15.09 48.56
CA ARG A 7 -20.89 14.65 47.16
C ARG A 7 -20.63 13.14 47.06
N GLU A 8 -19.82 12.66 47.99
CA GLU A 8 -19.48 11.23 48.01
C GLU A 8 -20.67 10.35 48.43
N GLN A 9 -21.46 10.83 49.39
CA GLN A 9 -22.59 10.09 49.93
C GLN A 9 -23.78 10.03 48.96
N TYR A 10 -24.07 11.13 48.24
CA TYR A 10 -25.26 11.23 47.41
C TYR A 10 -25.00 11.16 45.90
N ASP A 11 -23.73 11.04 45.51
CA ASP A 11 -23.31 11.08 44.08
C ASP A 11 -23.95 12.24 43.33
N ALA A 12 -24.04 13.43 43.95
CA ALA A 12 -24.64 14.62 43.40
C ALA A 12 -23.75 15.86 43.63
N ALA A 13 -23.85 16.86 42.73
CA ALA A 13 -23.14 18.13 42.91
C ALA A 13 -23.63 18.85 44.16
N CYS A 14 -22.73 19.07 45.12
CA CYS A 14 -22.99 19.83 46.33
C CYS A 14 -22.14 21.10 46.31
N LEU A 15 -22.79 22.27 46.21
CA LEU A 15 -22.13 23.55 46.19
C LEU A 15 -22.36 24.27 47.54
N PRO A 16 -21.31 24.67 48.27
CA PRO A 16 -21.45 25.53 49.46
C PRO A 16 -21.74 26.96 48.99
N VAL A 17 -22.90 27.51 49.35
CA VAL A 17 -23.31 28.83 48.93
C VAL A 17 -23.60 29.68 50.18
N ASN A 18 -23.09 30.94 50.18
CA ASN A 18 -23.48 31.94 51.19
C ASN A 18 -24.66 32.79 50.65
N CYS A 19 -25.85 32.49 51.14
CA CYS A 19 -27.06 33.18 50.66
C CYS A 19 -27.09 34.70 50.95
N LEU A 20 -26.23 35.21 51.85
CA LEU A 20 -26.15 36.63 52.18
C LEU A 20 -25.25 37.42 51.20
N GLU A 21 -24.33 36.72 50.53
CA GLU A 21 -23.34 37.30 49.62
C GLU A 21 -23.41 36.66 48.23
N LEU A 22 -24.60 36.20 47.83
CA LEU A 22 -24.81 35.53 46.56
C LEU A 22 -24.53 36.47 45.39
N THR A 23 -23.57 36.11 44.55
CA THR A 23 -23.22 36.87 43.35
C THR A 23 -23.91 36.28 42.11
N GLU A 24 -23.94 37.04 41.02
CA GLU A 24 -24.40 36.54 39.71
C GLU A 24 -23.60 35.33 39.25
N GLN A 25 -22.30 35.31 39.51
CA GLN A 25 -21.41 34.18 39.17
C GLN A 25 -21.77 32.90 39.94
N ASP A 26 -22.11 33.04 41.24
CA ASP A 26 -22.56 31.89 42.05
C ASP A 26 -23.85 31.29 41.50
N ILE A 27 -24.79 32.16 41.06
CA ILE A 27 -26.04 31.70 40.44
C ILE A 27 -25.78 30.92 39.13
N LEU A 28 -24.89 31.47 38.28
CA LEU A 28 -24.51 30.81 37.03
C LEU A 28 -23.80 29.46 37.29
N GLU A 29 -22.96 29.37 38.34
CA GLU A 29 -22.31 28.14 38.73
C GLU A 29 -23.31 27.08 39.24
N ILE A 30 -24.29 27.49 40.03
CA ILE A 30 -25.38 26.64 40.48
C ILE A 30 -26.16 26.08 39.27
N LEU A 31 -26.60 26.99 38.36
CA LEU A 31 -27.34 26.59 37.17
C LEU A 31 -26.53 25.64 36.29
N ARG A 32 -25.24 25.95 36.07
CA ARG A 32 -24.34 25.06 35.33
C ARG A 32 -24.22 23.68 35.98
N SER A 33 -24.08 23.62 37.31
CA SER A 33 -23.99 22.35 38.03
C SER A 33 -25.25 21.51 37.88
N VAL A 34 -26.43 22.16 37.92
CA VAL A 34 -27.71 21.45 37.66
C VAL A 34 -27.76 20.92 36.25
N LEU A 35 -27.37 21.71 35.25
CA LEU A 35 -27.35 21.26 33.84
C LEU A 35 -26.41 20.11 33.60
N TYR A 36 -25.26 20.07 34.28
CA TYR A 36 -24.29 18.97 34.15
C TYR A 36 -24.72 17.67 34.85
N GLU A 37 -25.79 17.67 35.65
CA GLU A 37 -26.43 16.47 36.19
C GLU A 37 -27.38 15.80 35.19
N PHE A 38 -27.65 16.39 34.02
CA PHE A 38 -28.50 15.80 33.01
C PHE A 38 -27.83 14.55 32.42
N PRO A 39 -28.65 13.57 31.99
CA PRO A 39 -28.14 12.32 31.44
C PRO A 39 -27.44 12.55 30.09
N VAL A 40 -26.41 11.77 29.82
CA VAL A 40 -25.80 11.67 28.49
C VAL A 40 -26.71 10.83 27.62
N THR A 41 -27.14 11.37 26.48
CA THR A 41 -27.98 10.69 25.49
C THR A 41 -27.16 10.21 24.30
N GLU A 42 -26.09 10.94 23.96
CA GLU A 42 -25.23 10.66 22.82
C GLU A 42 -23.76 10.95 23.15
N ALA A 43 -22.87 10.05 22.75
CA ALA A 43 -21.44 10.26 22.82
C ALA A 43 -20.83 10.15 21.41
N CYS A 44 -20.23 11.25 20.95
CA CYS A 44 -19.54 11.35 19.66
C CYS A 44 -18.03 11.29 19.89
N PHE A 45 -17.32 10.46 19.12
CA PHE A 45 -15.86 10.38 19.17
C PHE A 45 -15.29 10.79 17.81
N ARG A 46 -14.66 11.94 17.77
CA ARG A 46 -13.98 12.46 16.58
C ARG A 46 -12.55 11.96 16.58
N MET A 47 -12.18 11.27 15.51
CA MET A 47 -10.84 10.72 15.31
C MET A 47 -10.25 11.23 13.99
N PRO A 48 -8.93 11.12 13.76
CA PRO A 48 -8.31 11.47 12.49
C PRO A 48 -8.84 10.62 11.34
N GLU A 49 -8.97 11.22 10.14
CA GLU A 49 -9.51 10.55 8.93
C GLU A 49 -8.76 9.26 8.55
N TRP A 50 -7.45 9.21 8.82
CA TRP A 50 -6.66 8.01 8.52
C TRP A 50 -7.12 6.77 9.33
N MET A 51 -7.68 6.98 10.52
CA MET A 51 -8.25 5.89 11.33
C MET A 51 -9.54 5.33 10.70
N ASP A 52 -10.34 6.20 10.06
CA ASP A 52 -11.58 5.77 9.39
C ASP A 52 -11.31 4.90 8.17
N VAL A 53 -10.22 5.18 7.44
CA VAL A 53 -9.83 4.44 6.24
C VAL A 53 -9.34 3.02 6.56
N LEU A 54 -8.89 2.76 7.79
CA LEU A 54 -8.43 1.43 8.19
C LEU A 54 -9.57 0.40 8.09
N PRO A 55 -9.27 -0.82 7.60
CA PRO A 55 -10.27 -1.89 7.55
C PRO A 55 -10.75 -2.26 8.96
N PRO A 56 -11.99 -2.76 9.11
CA PRO A 56 -12.56 -3.12 10.41
C PRO A 56 -11.75 -4.20 11.15
N GLU A 57 -11.00 -5.01 10.42
CA GLU A 57 -10.15 -6.10 10.93
C GLU A 57 -8.81 -5.60 11.47
N ASN A 58 -8.47 -4.32 11.25
CA ASN A 58 -7.22 -3.75 11.74
C ASN A 58 -7.18 -3.79 13.27
N GLU A 59 -6.10 -4.32 13.82
CA GLU A 59 -5.92 -4.55 15.24
C GLU A 59 -6.03 -3.27 16.07
N THR A 60 -5.41 -2.19 15.61
CA THR A 60 -5.47 -0.88 16.28
C THR A 60 -6.90 -0.34 16.34
N LYS A 61 -7.66 -0.49 15.25
CA LYS A 61 -9.07 -0.05 15.20
C LYS A 61 -9.95 -0.89 16.13
N GLN A 62 -9.71 -2.18 16.23
CA GLN A 62 -10.41 -3.07 17.16
C GLN A 62 -10.10 -2.72 18.62
N GLN A 63 -8.84 -2.47 18.95
CA GLN A 63 -8.42 -2.03 20.29
C GLN A 63 -9.11 -0.72 20.68
N LEU A 64 -9.15 0.26 19.76
CA LEU A 64 -9.85 1.52 19.98
C LEU A 64 -11.34 1.29 20.27
N TYR A 65 -12.02 0.51 19.46
CA TYR A 65 -13.44 0.24 19.66
C TYR A 65 -13.72 -0.55 20.93
N ALA A 66 -12.83 -1.43 21.35
CA ALA A 66 -12.94 -2.13 22.63
C ALA A 66 -12.82 -1.13 23.79
N LEU A 67 -11.82 -0.24 23.76
CA LEU A 67 -11.63 0.83 24.74
C LEU A 67 -12.86 1.73 24.85
N LEU A 68 -13.40 2.19 23.71
CA LEU A 68 -14.59 3.05 23.70
C LEU A 68 -15.81 2.33 24.28
N ARG A 69 -16.03 1.05 23.92
CA ARG A 69 -17.14 0.24 24.44
C ARG A 69 -17.07 0.03 25.95
N GLU A 70 -15.88 -0.05 26.51
CA GLU A 70 -15.66 -0.18 27.95
C GLU A 70 -16.01 1.15 28.67
N GLN A 71 -15.73 2.31 28.05
CA GLN A 71 -15.94 3.60 28.67
C GLN A 71 -17.36 4.14 28.51
N VAL A 72 -18.06 3.86 27.41
CA VAL A 72 -19.43 4.36 27.16
C VAL A 72 -20.39 4.07 28.32
N PRO A 73 -20.42 2.87 28.93
CA PRO A 73 -21.32 2.59 30.07
C PRO A 73 -21.05 3.42 31.31
N SER A 74 -19.89 4.05 31.46
CA SER A 74 -19.55 4.94 32.59
C SER A 74 -20.08 6.36 32.44
N LEU A 75 -20.55 6.73 31.24
CA LEU A 75 -21.09 8.04 30.89
C LEU A 75 -22.57 8.12 31.23
N HIS A 76 -22.91 8.38 32.49
CA HIS A 76 -24.29 8.52 32.90
C HIS A 76 -24.80 9.95 32.82
N ARG A 77 -23.94 10.92 33.20
CA ARG A 77 -24.29 12.35 33.30
C ARG A 77 -23.24 13.18 32.57
N LEU A 78 -23.61 14.38 32.13
CA LEU A 78 -22.72 15.30 31.42
C LEU A 78 -21.48 15.66 32.26
N ARG A 79 -21.56 15.66 33.61
CA ARG A 79 -20.39 15.86 34.49
C ARG A 79 -19.33 14.76 34.34
N ASP A 80 -19.73 13.53 33.94
CA ASP A 80 -18.82 12.41 33.83
C ASP A 80 -17.92 12.52 32.60
N ALA A 81 -18.26 13.41 31.66
CA ALA A 81 -17.57 13.58 30.38
C ALA A 81 -16.06 13.83 30.55
N ARG A 82 -15.66 14.71 31.49
CA ARG A 82 -14.25 15.01 31.73
C ARG A 82 -13.48 13.84 32.34
N ARG A 83 -14.13 13.09 33.23
CA ARG A 83 -13.53 11.90 33.84
C ARG A 83 -13.32 10.81 32.81
N ALA A 84 -14.30 10.59 31.92
CA ALA A 84 -14.18 9.65 30.83
C ALA A 84 -13.06 10.04 29.86
N ALA A 85 -12.93 11.32 29.52
CA ALA A 85 -11.81 11.81 28.70
C ALA A 85 -10.45 11.49 29.36
N GLN A 86 -10.30 11.71 30.67
CA GLN A 86 -9.06 11.38 31.39
C GLN A 86 -8.74 9.89 31.33
N VAL A 87 -9.74 9.02 31.57
CA VAL A 87 -9.55 7.56 31.50
C VAL A 87 -9.17 7.11 30.07
N LEU A 88 -9.75 7.73 29.04
CA LEU A 88 -9.36 7.48 27.67
C LEU A 88 -7.92 7.93 27.37
N ALA A 89 -7.53 9.12 27.88
CA ALA A 89 -6.19 9.67 27.71
C ALA A 89 -5.12 8.84 28.45
N ASP A 90 -5.47 8.15 29.54
CA ASP A 90 -4.57 7.27 30.28
C ASP A 90 -4.26 5.95 29.55
N SER A 91 -4.92 5.69 28.41
CA SER A 91 -4.66 4.50 27.59
C SER A 91 -3.36 4.63 26.79
N GLU A 92 -2.64 3.55 26.59
CA GLU A 92 -1.41 3.53 25.78
C GLU A 92 -1.68 3.81 24.28
N LEU A 93 -2.92 3.69 23.85
CA LEU A 93 -3.33 3.88 22.45
C LEU A 93 -3.47 5.35 22.06
N LEU A 94 -3.84 6.22 23.00
CA LEU A 94 -4.14 7.64 22.75
C LEU A 94 -3.05 8.52 23.36
N GLU A 95 -2.72 9.59 22.66
CA GLU A 95 -1.87 10.69 23.20
C GLU A 95 -2.69 11.64 24.06
N ALA A 96 -3.93 11.90 23.64
CA ALA A 96 -4.89 12.73 24.36
C ALA A 96 -6.34 12.40 23.99
N ALA A 97 -7.24 12.65 24.91
CA ALA A 97 -8.67 12.62 24.68
C ALA A 97 -9.29 13.86 25.36
N ASP A 98 -9.81 14.77 24.55
CA ASP A 98 -10.37 16.04 25.03
C ASP A 98 -11.87 16.11 24.77
N VAL A 99 -12.59 16.76 25.71
CA VAL A 99 -14.00 17.09 25.50
C VAL A 99 -14.08 18.35 24.63
N GLU A 100 -14.50 18.21 23.38
CA GLU A 100 -14.64 19.31 22.44
C GLU A 100 -15.91 20.12 22.71
N ASN A 101 -17.02 19.44 22.91
CA ASN A 101 -18.31 20.06 23.12
C ASN A 101 -19.21 19.26 24.06
N VAL A 102 -20.00 19.96 24.86
CA VAL A 102 -21.07 19.38 25.66
C VAL A 102 -22.37 20.14 25.33
N SER A 103 -23.27 19.47 24.66
CA SER A 103 -24.61 20.02 24.30
C SER A 103 -25.59 19.70 25.40
N VAL A 104 -25.81 20.67 26.24
CA VAL A 104 -26.67 20.52 27.43
C VAL A 104 -28.13 20.37 27.06
N ASP A 105 -28.55 20.94 25.95
CA ASP A 105 -29.91 20.89 25.40
C ASP A 105 -30.28 19.49 24.89
N THR A 106 -29.32 18.77 24.29
CA THR A 106 -29.52 17.43 23.69
C THR A 106 -28.98 16.33 24.57
N GLY A 107 -28.17 16.63 25.58
CA GLY A 107 -27.42 15.62 26.34
C GLY A 107 -26.25 14.99 25.58
N GLY A 108 -25.76 15.65 24.51
CA GLY A 108 -24.68 15.16 23.68
C GLY A 108 -23.29 15.55 24.21
N VAL A 109 -22.33 14.63 24.13
CA VAL A 109 -20.92 14.88 24.45
C VAL A 109 -20.06 14.49 23.25
N CYS A 110 -19.20 15.40 22.79
CA CYS A 110 -18.27 15.16 21.69
C CYS A 110 -16.83 15.16 22.20
N TYR A 111 -16.09 14.10 21.88
CA TYR A 111 -14.69 13.94 22.23
C TYR A 111 -13.82 14.05 20.99
N VAL A 112 -12.62 14.61 21.13
CA VAL A 112 -11.55 14.57 20.13
C VAL A 112 -10.46 13.62 20.63
N LEU A 113 -10.16 12.60 19.84
CA LEU A 113 -9.14 11.63 20.14
C LEU A 113 -7.88 11.96 19.34
N THR A 114 -6.76 12.12 20.04
CA THR A 114 -5.44 12.37 19.47
C THR A 114 -4.58 11.11 19.64
N PHE A 115 -3.92 10.70 18.57
CA PHE A 115 -3.10 9.49 18.54
C PHE A 115 -1.61 9.85 18.44
N PRO A 116 -0.72 9.04 19.03
CA PRO A 116 0.72 9.24 18.89
C PRO A 116 1.13 9.18 17.40
N ARG A 117 1.98 10.11 16.97
CA ARG A 117 2.50 10.12 15.60
C ARG A 117 3.27 8.85 15.25
N ALA A 118 3.90 8.21 16.23
CA ALA A 118 4.57 6.93 16.05
C ALA A 118 3.59 5.84 15.57
N LEU A 119 2.37 5.82 16.09
CA LEU A 119 1.32 4.89 15.67
C LEU A 119 0.91 5.13 14.21
N TYR A 120 0.74 6.38 13.83
CA TYR A 120 0.45 6.76 12.43
C TYR A 120 1.51 6.22 11.47
N TYR A 121 2.80 6.43 11.78
CA TYR A 121 3.88 5.93 10.92
C TYR A 121 4.02 4.41 10.93
N SER A 122 3.73 3.74 12.06
CA SER A 122 3.77 2.28 12.09
C SER A 122 2.71 1.67 11.17
N ILE A 123 1.49 2.24 11.17
CA ILE A 123 0.39 1.78 10.31
C ILE A 123 0.72 2.02 8.83
N ILE A 124 1.20 3.21 8.48
CA ILE A 124 1.60 3.50 7.09
C ILE A 124 2.74 2.59 6.63
N SER A 125 3.73 2.35 7.52
CA SER A 125 4.85 1.46 7.23
C SER A 125 4.39 0.04 6.94
N GLU A 126 3.45 -0.47 7.71
CA GLU A 126 2.85 -1.79 7.51
C GLU A 126 2.12 -1.87 6.16
N GLN A 127 1.28 -0.88 5.84
CA GLN A 127 0.54 -0.83 4.57
C GLN A 127 1.45 -0.64 3.35
N ALA A 128 2.51 0.15 3.50
CA ALA A 128 3.47 0.42 2.42
C ALA A 128 4.54 -0.68 2.27
N GLY A 129 4.70 -1.56 3.26
CA GLY A 129 5.78 -2.55 3.30
C GLY A 129 7.18 -1.93 3.45
N VAL A 130 7.26 -0.66 3.92
CA VAL A 130 8.50 0.12 4.03
C VAL A 130 8.53 0.83 5.37
N SER A 131 9.69 0.88 6.03
CA SER A 131 9.81 1.59 7.31
C SER A 131 9.80 3.11 7.10
N LEU A 132 8.77 3.77 7.61
CA LEU A 132 8.58 5.23 7.59
C LEU A 132 8.48 5.75 9.02
N ARG A 133 9.23 6.82 9.34
CA ARG A 133 9.31 7.37 10.71
C ARG A 133 9.07 8.87 10.79
N SER A 134 9.00 9.56 9.65
CA SER A 134 8.87 11.00 9.58
C SER A 134 8.11 11.45 8.34
N ASP A 135 7.56 12.67 8.38
CA ASP A 135 6.90 13.31 7.23
C ASP A 135 7.87 13.43 6.03
N GLY A 136 9.16 13.66 6.28
CA GLY A 136 10.16 13.74 5.22
C GLY A 136 10.37 12.41 4.49
N GLU A 137 10.42 11.30 5.23
CA GLU A 137 10.51 9.96 4.63
C GLU A 137 9.24 9.61 3.85
N LEU A 138 8.06 9.95 4.40
CA LEU A 138 6.79 9.75 3.71
C LEU A 138 6.71 10.54 2.40
N ILE A 139 7.10 11.81 2.40
CA ILE A 139 7.12 12.65 1.19
C ILE A 139 8.09 12.07 0.15
N SER A 140 9.27 11.64 0.59
CA SER A 140 10.27 11.03 -0.30
C SER A 140 9.75 9.73 -0.91
N PHE A 141 9.11 8.88 -0.11
CA PHE A 141 8.48 7.65 -0.57
C PHE A 141 7.36 7.93 -1.58
N LEU A 142 6.47 8.87 -1.30
CA LEU A 142 5.40 9.25 -2.23
C LEU A 142 5.94 9.82 -3.55
N ALA A 143 7.02 10.61 -3.50
CA ALA A 143 7.68 11.14 -4.70
C ALA A 143 8.30 10.01 -5.53
N GLU A 144 8.90 9.01 -4.89
CA GLU A 144 9.45 7.83 -5.56
C GLU A 144 8.32 6.97 -6.17
N MET A 145 7.24 6.73 -5.42
CA MET A 145 6.07 6.01 -5.93
C MET A 145 5.44 6.71 -7.12
N GLY A 146 5.36 8.05 -7.11
CA GLY A 146 4.91 8.83 -8.26
C GLY A 146 5.74 8.59 -9.51
N ARG A 147 7.06 8.57 -9.40
CA ARG A 147 7.96 8.26 -10.52
C ARG A 147 7.78 6.84 -11.04
N ILE A 148 7.73 5.86 -10.11
CA ILE A 148 7.48 4.45 -10.47
C ILE A 148 6.13 4.29 -11.18
N GLN A 149 5.11 5.00 -10.71
CA GLN A 149 3.79 4.98 -11.34
C GLN A 149 3.80 5.56 -12.76
N ASP A 150 4.50 6.68 -12.96
CA ASP A 150 4.65 7.29 -14.29
C ASP A 150 5.39 6.35 -15.25
N ASP A 151 6.52 5.77 -14.82
CA ASP A 151 7.27 4.79 -15.60
C ASP A 151 6.41 3.56 -15.92
N TYR A 152 5.65 3.06 -14.92
CA TYR A 152 4.77 1.91 -15.12
C TYR A 152 3.64 2.22 -16.10
N GLN A 153 3.04 3.39 -16.06
CA GLN A 153 1.98 3.77 -17.01
C GLN A 153 2.48 3.77 -18.46
N HIS A 154 3.73 4.21 -18.69
CA HIS A 154 4.34 4.16 -20.01
C HIS A 154 4.51 2.75 -20.56
N ILE A 155 4.84 1.79 -19.71
CA ILE A 155 5.11 0.41 -20.14
C ILE A 155 3.89 -0.53 -20.00
N ARG A 156 2.86 -0.13 -19.25
CA ARG A 156 1.71 -0.96 -18.90
C ARG A 156 1.02 -1.57 -20.13
N GLY A 157 0.71 -0.74 -21.13
CA GLY A 157 0.05 -1.22 -22.35
C GLY A 157 0.90 -2.26 -23.11
N ALA A 158 2.21 -2.05 -23.17
CA ALA A 158 3.12 -3.00 -23.79
C ALA A 158 3.19 -4.32 -23.01
N LEU A 159 3.18 -4.26 -21.65
CA LEU A 159 3.15 -5.45 -20.81
C LEU A 159 1.85 -6.25 -20.95
N GLU A 160 0.70 -5.58 -21.04
CA GLU A 160 -0.60 -6.21 -21.28
C GLU A 160 -0.62 -6.90 -22.66
N ASP A 161 -0.05 -6.27 -23.68
CA ASP A 161 0.10 -6.85 -25.02
C ASP A 161 1.05 -8.06 -25.01
N VAL A 162 2.17 -8.01 -24.30
CA VAL A 162 3.07 -9.15 -24.15
C VAL A 162 2.35 -10.34 -23.51
N ARG A 163 1.60 -10.11 -22.45
CA ARG A 163 0.86 -11.18 -21.75
C ARG A 163 -0.23 -11.82 -22.61
N SER A 164 -0.88 -11.04 -23.46
CA SER A 164 -2.00 -11.50 -24.27
C SER A 164 -1.59 -12.01 -25.66
N LYS A 165 -0.56 -11.41 -26.26
CA LYS A 165 -0.16 -11.62 -27.67
C LYS A 165 1.29 -12.13 -27.81
N GLY A 166 2.04 -12.19 -26.71
CA GLY A 166 3.46 -12.54 -26.72
C GLY A 166 4.41 -11.41 -27.18
N TYR A 167 3.87 -10.24 -27.53
CA TYR A 167 4.63 -9.11 -28.05
C TYR A 167 3.97 -7.78 -27.70
N GLY A 168 4.76 -6.81 -27.23
CA GLY A 168 4.32 -5.47 -26.92
C GLY A 168 5.35 -4.41 -27.31
N VAL A 169 4.88 -3.19 -27.57
CA VAL A 169 5.72 -2.05 -27.93
C VAL A 169 5.40 -0.89 -27.02
N VAL A 170 6.43 -0.34 -26.37
CA VAL A 170 6.32 0.93 -25.66
C VAL A 170 6.46 2.04 -26.70
N MET A 171 5.37 2.78 -26.88
CA MET A 171 5.35 3.88 -27.84
C MET A 171 6.20 5.04 -27.34
N PRO A 172 7.06 5.63 -28.18
CA PRO A 172 7.83 6.79 -27.80
C PRO A 172 6.94 7.99 -27.49
N SER A 173 7.33 8.79 -26.52
CA SER A 173 6.67 10.05 -26.20
C SER A 173 7.00 11.14 -27.24
N ALA A 174 6.25 12.24 -27.23
CA ALA A 174 6.54 13.36 -28.12
C ALA A 174 7.96 13.95 -27.92
N GLY A 175 8.50 13.84 -26.69
CA GLY A 175 9.84 14.30 -26.35
C GLY A 175 10.96 13.39 -26.90
N ASP A 176 10.65 12.14 -27.25
CA ASP A 176 11.62 11.19 -27.81
C ASP A 176 11.77 11.32 -29.34
N LEU A 177 10.88 12.10 -29.96
CA LEU A 177 10.89 12.31 -31.40
C LEU A 177 12.04 13.26 -31.78
N GLN A 178 12.91 12.80 -32.66
CA GLN A 178 13.99 13.58 -33.26
C GLN A 178 13.61 13.91 -34.69
N LEU A 179 13.51 15.19 -35.02
CA LEU A 179 13.24 15.67 -36.36
C LEU A 179 14.57 15.94 -37.07
N ALA A 180 14.75 15.32 -38.22
CA ALA A 180 15.89 15.63 -39.11
C ALA A 180 15.63 16.92 -39.89
N GLU A 181 16.70 17.50 -40.47
CA GLU A 181 16.57 18.70 -41.28
C GLU A 181 15.60 18.47 -42.45
N PRO A 182 14.67 19.45 -42.72
CA PRO A 182 13.75 19.34 -43.82
C PRO A 182 14.46 19.35 -45.19
N GLU A 183 14.08 18.42 -46.05
CA GLU A 183 14.61 18.31 -47.42
C GLU A 183 13.55 18.78 -48.44
N ILE A 184 13.95 19.65 -49.39
CA ILE A 184 13.09 19.98 -50.54
C ILE A 184 13.13 18.82 -51.53
N VAL A 185 11.99 18.25 -51.87
CA VAL A 185 11.84 17.17 -52.82
C VAL A 185 10.99 17.59 -54.00
N ARG A 186 11.38 17.16 -55.21
CA ARG A 186 10.64 17.40 -56.45
C ARG A 186 10.01 16.08 -56.93
N LYS A 187 8.69 16.07 -57.06
CA LYS A 187 7.97 14.88 -57.55
C LYS A 187 6.95 15.31 -58.61
N GLY A 188 7.08 14.80 -59.82
CA GLY A 188 6.14 15.09 -60.90
C GLY A 188 6.00 16.58 -61.27
N GLY A 189 7.10 17.37 -61.23
CA GLY A 189 7.09 18.79 -61.53
C GLY A 189 6.63 19.72 -60.39
N ARG A 190 6.24 19.16 -59.21
CA ARG A 190 5.85 19.92 -58.02
C ARG A 190 6.95 19.83 -56.95
N TYR A 191 7.12 20.90 -56.20
CA TYR A 191 8.01 20.93 -55.04
C TYR A 191 7.22 20.58 -53.77
N GLY A 192 7.85 19.81 -52.90
CA GLY A 192 7.34 19.44 -51.58
C GLY A 192 8.44 19.48 -50.55
N VAL A 193 8.10 19.44 -49.29
CA VAL A 193 9.02 19.32 -48.19
C VAL A 193 8.93 17.90 -47.64
N ARG A 194 10.07 17.22 -47.51
CA ARG A 194 10.18 15.93 -46.84
C ARG A 194 10.64 16.15 -45.40
N LEU A 195 9.84 15.71 -44.47
CA LEU A 195 10.18 15.67 -43.03
C LEU A 195 10.51 14.23 -42.65
N LYS A 196 11.63 14.00 -42.03
CA LYS A 196 12.02 12.72 -41.47
C LYS A 196 12.05 12.85 -39.96
N ALA A 197 11.34 11.96 -39.26
CA ALA A 197 11.38 11.84 -37.81
C ALA A 197 11.86 10.45 -37.42
N SER A 198 12.59 10.35 -36.33
CA SER A 198 13.01 9.09 -35.73
C SER A 198 12.75 9.12 -34.23
N ALA A 199 12.47 7.97 -33.66
CA ALA A 199 12.34 7.77 -32.21
C ALA A 199 12.85 6.39 -31.83
N LYS A 200 13.28 6.27 -30.57
CA LYS A 200 13.64 4.98 -29.99
C LYS A 200 12.37 4.35 -29.41
N ALA A 201 12.04 3.13 -29.80
CA ALA A 201 10.95 2.35 -29.23
C ALA A 201 11.52 1.14 -28.47
N ILE A 202 10.83 0.75 -27.40
CA ILE A 202 11.16 -0.45 -26.63
C ILE A 202 10.21 -1.56 -27.12
N HIS A 203 10.79 -2.69 -27.54
CA HIS A 203 10.05 -3.87 -27.95
C HIS A 203 10.21 -4.97 -26.90
N MET A 204 9.10 -5.53 -26.46
CA MET A 204 9.05 -6.60 -25.47
C MET A 204 8.52 -7.89 -26.12
N PHE A 205 9.16 -9.00 -25.84
CA PHE A 205 8.77 -10.32 -26.35
C PHE A 205 8.68 -11.30 -25.20
N GLN A 206 7.67 -12.15 -25.24
CA GLN A 206 7.59 -13.32 -24.40
C GLN A 206 8.16 -14.50 -25.18
N THR A 207 9.17 -15.16 -24.63
CA THR A 207 9.80 -16.34 -25.24
C THR A 207 9.86 -17.46 -24.22
N THR A 208 9.77 -18.70 -24.71
CA THR A 208 9.95 -19.88 -23.87
C THR A 208 11.42 -20.22 -23.79
N ILE A 209 11.97 -20.37 -22.59
CA ILE A 209 13.32 -20.81 -22.35
C ILE A 209 13.26 -22.27 -21.84
N GLU A 210 13.88 -23.16 -22.54
CA GLU A 210 13.99 -24.56 -22.12
C GLU A 210 15.39 -24.77 -21.52
N THR A 211 15.46 -25.43 -20.38
CA THR A 211 16.73 -25.84 -19.78
C THR A 211 16.71 -27.35 -19.57
N GLU A 212 17.86 -27.98 -19.77
CA GLU A 212 18.11 -29.36 -19.46
C GLU A 212 19.19 -29.40 -18.37
N VAL A 213 18.88 -30.03 -17.27
CA VAL A 213 19.81 -30.21 -16.17
C VAL A 213 19.95 -31.68 -15.90
N SER A 214 21.17 -32.19 -16.00
CA SER A 214 21.49 -33.61 -15.83
C SER A 214 22.40 -33.79 -14.61
N PRO A 215 21.84 -33.79 -13.38
CA PRO A 215 22.65 -34.03 -12.18
C PRO A 215 23.22 -35.44 -12.20
N GLU A 216 24.49 -35.57 -11.84
CA GLU A 216 25.15 -36.88 -11.75
C GLU A 216 24.63 -37.65 -10.53
N ILE A 217 24.15 -38.87 -10.78
CA ILE A 217 23.64 -39.79 -9.77
C ILE A 217 24.59 -40.96 -9.67
N GLY A 218 25.04 -41.28 -8.45
CA GLY A 218 25.98 -42.38 -8.25
C GLY A 218 25.30 -43.75 -8.30
N GLY A 219 25.62 -44.56 -9.33
CA GLY A 219 25.26 -45.99 -9.45
C GLY A 219 23.89 -46.28 -10.10
N GLU A 220 23.79 -47.42 -10.76
CA GLU A 220 22.63 -47.81 -11.57
C GLU A 220 21.36 -48.04 -10.74
N ASN A 221 21.50 -48.62 -9.52
CA ASN A 221 20.37 -48.85 -8.61
C ASN A 221 19.80 -47.56 -8.04
N ALA A 222 20.64 -46.59 -7.64
CA ALA A 222 20.22 -45.29 -7.13
C ALA A 222 19.49 -44.48 -8.22
N SER A 223 19.94 -44.59 -9.47
CA SER A 223 19.30 -43.94 -10.63
C SER A 223 17.87 -44.44 -10.85
N SER A 224 17.65 -45.74 -10.72
CA SER A 224 16.33 -46.36 -10.93
C SER A 224 15.34 -45.97 -9.81
N GLU A 225 15.82 -45.92 -8.56
CA GLU A 225 14.98 -45.50 -7.42
C GLU A 225 14.58 -44.02 -7.51
N ILE A 226 15.52 -43.13 -7.86
CA ILE A 226 15.27 -41.71 -8.05
C ILE A 226 14.33 -41.49 -9.24
N LEU A 227 14.52 -42.17 -10.36
CA LEU A 227 13.61 -42.08 -11.49
C LEU A 227 12.19 -42.53 -11.14
N GLY A 228 12.04 -43.63 -10.37
CA GLY A 228 10.76 -44.09 -9.87
C GLY A 228 10.06 -43.05 -9.01
N PHE A 229 10.80 -42.39 -8.10
CA PHE A 229 10.29 -41.30 -7.25
C PHE A 229 9.86 -40.10 -8.09
N LEU A 230 10.67 -39.69 -9.06
CA LEU A 230 10.35 -38.54 -9.94
C LEU A 230 9.09 -38.80 -10.76
N LEU A 231 8.96 -40.01 -11.35
CA LEU A 231 7.77 -40.38 -12.13
C LEU A 231 6.51 -40.41 -11.26
N GLN A 232 6.62 -40.98 -10.07
CA GLN A 232 5.49 -41.01 -9.13
C GLN A 232 5.05 -39.61 -8.67
N GLY A 233 6.00 -38.69 -8.42
CA GLY A 233 5.74 -37.31 -8.09
C GLY A 233 5.14 -36.51 -9.27
N PHE A 234 5.56 -36.83 -10.50
CA PHE A 234 5.05 -36.18 -11.72
C PHE A 234 3.59 -36.57 -12.01
N ASP A 235 3.18 -37.80 -11.71
CA ASP A 235 1.79 -38.25 -11.82
C ASP A 235 0.91 -37.87 -10.63
N GLY A 236 1.51 -37.38 -9.53
CA GLY A 236 0.84 -37.03 -8.29
C GLY A 236 0.87 -35.51 -8.03
N ASP A 237 1.60 -35.10 -6.98
CA ASP A 237 1.74 -33.71 -6.57
C ASP A 237 3.02 -33.08 -7.11
N VAL A 238 2.90 -32.38 -8.24
CA VAL A 238 4.01 -31.69 -8.93
C VAL A 238 4.61 -30.58 -8.05
N GLU A 239 3.81 -29.96 -7.19
CA GLU A 239 4.27 -28.88 -6.31
C GLU A 239 5.20 -29.38 -5.20
N GLN A 240 4.90 -30.55 -4.63
CA GLN A 240 5.80 -31.23 -3.70
C GLN A 240 7.08 -31.73 -4.41
N LEU A 241 6.97 -32.18 -5.66
CA LEU A 241 8.12 -32.57 -6.45
C LEU A 241 9.11 -31.43 -6.64
N TRP A 242 8.64 -30.23 -6.97
CA TRP A 242 9.49 -29.05 -7.12
C TRP A 242 10.26 -28.69 -5.83
N GLN A 243 9.69 -28.94 -4.68
CA GLN A 243 10.31 -28.66 -3.37
C GLN A 243 11.20 -29.83 -2.89
N SER A 244 11.15 -31.00 -3.54
CA SER A 244 11.93 -32.16 -3.12
C SER A 244 13.43 -31.93 -3.31
N ASN A 245 14.20 -32.29 -2.27
CA ASN A 245 15.66 -32.12 -2.23
C ASN A 245 16.39 -33.45 -2.54
N ILE A 246 16.35 -33.90 -3.78
CA ILE A 246 16.94 -35.18 -4.18
C ILE A 246 18.43 -35.02 -4.53
N PHE A 247 18.82 -33.85 -5.03
CA PHE A 247 20.16 -33.57 -5.55
C PHE A 247 20.95 -32.58 -4.66
N GLY A 248 20.65 -32.54 -3.37
CA GLY A 248 21.28 -31.58 -2.44
C GLY A 248 20.72 -30.17 -2.52
N LYS A 249 19.85 -29.91 -3.48
CA LYS A 249 19.06 -28.67 -3.63
C LYS A 249 17.64 -29.03 -4.09
N PRO A 250 16.62 -28.19 -3.83
CA PRO A 250 15.30 -28.37 -4.40
C PRO A 250 15.33 -28.36 -5.93
N ILE A 251 14.54 -29.25 -6.56
CA ILE A 251 14.47 -29.36 -8.03
C ILE A 251 14.15 -28.00 -8.67
N TYR A 252 13.23 -27.22 -8.07
CA TYR A 252 12.94 -25.87 -8.51
C TYR A 252 14.19 -24.98 -8.58
N THR A 253 15.05 -25.04 -7.58
CA THR A 253 16.27 -24.22 -7.53
C THR A 253 17.22 -24.60 -8.66
N ILE A 254 17.40 -25.91 -8.93
CA ILE A 254 18.26 -26.40 -9.99
C ILE A 254 17.73 -25.95 -11.37
N ALA A 255 16.43 -26.12 -11.61
CA ALA A 255 15.80 -25.69 -12.85
C ALA A 255 15.90 -24.18 -13.05
N ARG A 256 15.67 -23.39 -11.99
CA ARG A 256 15.81 -21.94 -12.03
C ARG A 256 17.25 -21.50 -12.35
N GLU A 257 18.24 -22.07 -11.67
CA GLU A 257 19.66 -21.79 -11.95
C GLU A 257 20.00 -22.08 -13.42
N GLY A 258 19.52 -23.20 -13.98
CA GLY A 258 19.73 -23.53 -15.39
C GLY A 258 19.07 -22.54 -16.38
N VAL A 259 17.89 -22.02 -16.05
CA VAL A 259 17.24 -20.96 -16.86
C VAL A 259 18.01 -19.65 -16.74
N GLU A 260 18.40 -19.25 -15.51
CA GLU A 260 19.15 -18.02 -15.26
C GLU A 260 20.51 -18.04 -15.99
N GLU A 261 21.20 -19.17 -16.00
CA GLU A 261 22.46 -19.34 -16.73
C GLU A 261 22.26 -19.10 -18.24
N LYS A 262 21.24 -19.69 -18.85
CA LYS A 262 20.95 -19.46 -20.27
C LYS A 262 20.59 -18.03 -20.59
N LEU A 263 19.84 -17.38 -19.73
CA LEU A 263 19.45 -15.95 -19.89
C LEU A 263 20.63 -15.01 -19.74
N SER A 264 21.54 -15.27 -18.79
CA SER A 264 22.73 -14.46 -18.56
C SER A 264 23.78 -14.59 -19.66
N CYS A 265 23.77 -15.71 -20.38
CA CYS A 265 24.73 -16.02 -21.44
C CYS A 265 24.36 -15.47 -22.83
N LEU A 266 23.37 -14.55 -22.95
CA LEU A 266 23.00 -14.01 -24.25
C LEU A 266 24.14 -13.17 -24.86
N PRO A 267 24.77 -13.61 -25.98
CA PRO A 267 25.92 -12.90 -26.50
C PRO A 267 25.56 -11.49 -27.02
N THR A 268 26.36 -10.48 -26.71
CA THR A 268 26.14 -9.11 -27.16
C THR A 268 25.96 -8.99 -28.67
N LYS A 269 26.66 -9.80 -29.45
CA LYS A 269 26.50 -9.89 -30.91
C LYS A 269 25.13 -10.38 -31.34
N ALA A 270 24.53 -11.31 -30.59
CA ALA A 270 23.17 -11.79 -30.86
C ALA A 270 22.14 -10.69 -30.57
N VAL A 271 22.29 -9.98 -29.48
CA VAL A 271 21.43 -8.83 -29.13
C VAL A 271 21.47 -7.77 -30.24
N SER A 272 22.67 -7.35 -30.66
CA SER A 272 22.82 -6.37 -31.75
C SER A 272 22.18 -6.82 -33.05
N LYS A 273 22.36 -8.10 -33.42
CA LYS A 273 21.75 -8.66 -34.63
C LYS A 273 20.23 -8.71 -34.56
N LEU A 274 19.66 -9.00 -33.39
CA LEU A 274 18.22 -8.95 -33.15
C LEU A 274 17.68 -7.52 -33.29
N GLN A 275 18.36 -6.55 -32.68
CA GLN A 275 17.98 -5.13 -32.77
C GLN A 275 18.01 -4.62 -34.23
N GLU A 276 19.09 -4.91 -34.98
CA GLU A 276 19.20 -4.53 -36.39
C GLU A 276 18.10 -5.18 -37.24
N THR A 277 17.82 -6.45 -37.01
CA THR A 277 16.78 -7.18 -37.72
C THR A 277 15.41 -6.56 -37.45
N LEU A 278 15.08 -6.34 -36.18
CA LEU A 278 13.83 -5.72 -35.79
C LEU A 278 13.68 -4.32 -36.39
N GLN A 279 14.73 -3.49 -36.28
CA GLN A 279 14.75 -2.15 -36.84
C GLN A 279 14.48 -2.16 -38.36
N ARG A 280 15.04 -3.13 -39.07
CA ARG A 280 14.80 -3.31 -40.52
C ARG A 280 13.35 -3.68 -40.80
N VAL A 281 12.80 -4.64 -40.05
CA VAL A 281 11.41 -5.07 -40.21
C VAL A 281 10.44 -3.93 -39.99
N VAL A 282 10.66 -3.16 -38.94
CA VAL A 282 9.77 -2.04 -38.58
C VAL A 282 9.86 -0.90 -39.61
N ASN A 283 11.08 -0.54 -40.08
CA ASN A 283 11.28 0.59 -40.98
C ASN A 283 10.96 0.28 -42.45
N GLU A 284 11.23 -0.93 -42.93
CA GLU A 284 11.06 -1.32 -44.34
C GLU A 284 9.70 -2.02 -44.62
N GLY A 285 9.00 -2.41 -43.54
CA GLY A 285 7.78 -3.21 -43.63
C GLY A 285 8.01 -4.69 -43.94
N SER A 286 7.03 -5.53 -43.65
CA SER A 286 7.13 -7.01 -43.69
C SER A 286 7.15 -7.64 -45.10
N ARG A 287 7.55 -6.88 -46.12
CA ARG A 287 7.65 -7.42 -47.49
C ARG A 287 8.94 -8.22 -47.77
N THR A 288 9.89 -8.19 -46.85
CA THR A 288 11.15 -8.92 -47.01
C THR A 288 11.13 -10.16 -46.14
N LEU A 289 11.33 -11.35 -46.78
CA LEU A 289 11.49 -12.62 -46.07
C LEU A 289 12.75 -12.51 -45.20
N ILE A 290 12.59 -12.54 -43.89
CA ILE A 290 13.70 -12.41 -42.95
C ILE A 290 14.21 -13.80 -42.67
N CYS A 291 15.36 -14.12 -43.23
CA CYS A 291 16.16 -15.28 -42.81
C CYS A 291 17.03 -14.84 -41.62
N ILE A 292 16.64 -15.24 -40.39
CA ILE A 292 17.50 -15.17 -39.23
C ILE A 292 18.28 -16.48 -39.19
N ILE A 293 19.51 -16.45 -39.66
CA ILE A 293 20.46 -17.57 -39.53
C ILE A 293 21.57 -17.10 -38.57
#